data_48742f3265c0bf7593bb8c729ced715b
#
_entry.id   48742f3265c0bf7593bb8c729ced715b
#
_cell.length_a   1.000
_cell.length_b   1.000
_cell.length_c   1.000
_cell.angle_alpha   90.00
_cell.angle_beta   90.00
_cell.angle_gamma   90.00
#
_symmetry.space_group_name_H-M   'P 1'
#
loop_
_entity.id
_entity.type
_entity.pdbx_description
1 polymer ?
#
loop_
_entity_poly.entity_id
_entity_poly.type
_entity_poly.pdbx_seq_one_letter_code
_entity_poly.pdbx_strand_id
1 'polypeptide(L)'
;MVAPNQTITEQTDSAPSPASKSSWRFGDVSAAELMPQLRRHLLNQDDAANWQLAWLNNDGRPVIGLVPKVSWSVYATDQKPSKNSVNTYRVVKNCRDNCSTHSKNTTTAYMSYLEWQNELIAYSKAYDTDSNSSNNINSKSTKPNYHHGLVGFIGYDIAAYELSPADRIKLANQPCASLGHYDIYLTPTAYTDTGWELKSIQTNSSSGETVGNKAKDEFIVTLTSYLDELDKKLSDKYLNQAQSKRTSPTIPVVLTARWSKRDYQQAFDRTQDYLHQGDCYQINLTQKWSGYLPYKNDATQPTSALIDYLPSLHHNTQAPFAGYLSVYGASVEHVDTFNHSFELLSCSPELFFTFTKDKATNKHHILTKPIKGTMPRGSTDKQDESYKQQLGDSEKDRAENVMIVDLLRNDLGKYAKIGSVKVPQLFAIESFSNVHHMVSTITAELKSDTHPLAVLFGSLPAGSITGTPKKRSVEIIAELESTPRGAYCGTMGYMNFDGSGQWNVLIRTLQANGSANKDFNKERQVNLWAGGGITVASDCDAEYQECLDKVGNLLAVLAKKV
;
A
#
# COMPACT_ATOMS: atom_id res chain seq x y z
N MET A 1 -32.93 -72.10 -33.98
CA MET A 1 -32.86 -70.66 -34.34
C MET A 1 -32.16 -69.95 -33.23
N VAL A 2 -31.00 -69.48 -33.51
CA VAL A 2 -30.02 -69.01 -32.55
C VAL A 2 -30.29 -67.54 -32.22
N ALA A 3 -30.35 -67.18 -30.92
CA ALA A 3 -30.36 -65.82 -30.46
C ALA A 3 -28.93 -65.30 -30.26
N PRO A 4 -28.59 -64.01 -30.59
CA PRO A 4 -27.26 -63.52 -30.44
C PRO A 4 -26.94 -63.02 -29.04
N ASN A 5 -25.71 -63.32 -28.59
CA ASN A 5 -25.03 -62.87 -27.40
C ASN A 5 -25.04 -61.35 -27.22
N GLN A 6 -25.48 -60.85 -26.09
CA GLN A 6 -25.17 -59.49 -25.62
C GLN A 6 -23.86 -59.54 -24.83
N THR A 7 -22.87 -58.83 -25.34
CA THR A 7 -21.61 -58.51 -24.65
C THR A 7 -21.86 -57.39 -23.63
N ILE A 8 -21.71 -57.68 -22.37
CA ILE A 8 -21.74 -56.69 -21.29
C ILE A 8 -20.37 -56.01 -21.26
N THR A 9 -20.34 -54.74 -21.66
CA THR A 9 -19.20 -53.87 -21.43
C THR A 9 -19.25 -53.36 -19.99
N GLU A 10 -18.29 -53.79 -19.17
CA GLU A 10 -18.05 -53.21 -17.85
C GLU A 10 -17.63 -51.75 -18.04
N GLN A 11 -18.51 -50.83 -17.63
CA GLN A 11 -18.13 -49.44 -17.37
C GLN A 11 -17.34 -49.41 -16.07
N THR A 12 -16.03 -49.17 -16.18
CA THR A 12 -15.21 -48.78 -15.03
C THR A 12 -15.66 -47.42 -14.56
N ASP A 13 -16.40 -47.40 -13.46
CA ASP A 13 -16.66 -46.19 -12.69
C ASP A 13 -15.32 -45.60 -12.21
N SER A 14 -14.82 -44.61 -12.93
CA SER A 14 -13.78 -43.72 -12.41
C SER A 14 -14.37 -42.92 -11.26
N ALA A 15 -13.89 -43.13 -10.05
CA ALA A 15 -14.24 -42.34 -8.87
C ALA A 15 -14.11 -40.86 -9.20
N PRO A 16 -15.08 -40.01 -8.81
CA PRO A 16 -14.98 -38.58 -9.06
C PRO A 16 -13.75 -38.05 -8.33
N SER A 17 -12.86 -37.37 -9.07
CA SER A 17 -11.77 -36.58 -8.51
C SER A 17 -12.35 -35.66 -7.42
N PRO A 18 -11.75 -35.55 -6.23
CA PRO A 18 -12.25 -34.68 -5.19
C PRO A 18 -12.33 -33.26 -5.73
N ALA A 19 -13.53 -32.68 -5.74
CA ALA A 19 -13.75 -31.29 -6.12
C ALA A 19 -12.83 -30.44 -5.27
N SER A 20 -11.89 -29.72 -5.89
CA SER A 20 -10.96 -28.84 -5.21
C SER A 20 -11.76 -27.79 -4.43
N LYS A 21 -11.51 -27.70 -3.12
CA LYS A 21 -12.11 -26.70 -2.24
C LYS A 21 -11.77 -25.32 -2.78
N SER A 22 -12.76 -24.49 -3.09
CA SER A 22 -12.55 -23.17 -3.66
C SER A 22 -12.64 -22.02 -2.64
N SER A 23 -12.95 -22.36 -1.37
CA SER A 23 -13.08 -21.38 -0.28
C SER A 23 -12.59 -21.94 1.05
N TRP A 24 -12.01 -21.06 1.87
CA TRP A 24 -11.41 -21.36 3.18
C TRP A 24 -11.93 -20.42 4.24
N ARG A 25 -11.90 -20.84 5.50
CA ARG A 25 -12.25 -20.00 6.65
C ARG A 25 -11.02 -19.58 7.47
N PHE A 26 -9.93 -20.29 7.37
CA PHE A 26 -8.68 -20.05 8.12
C PHE A 26 -8.89 -19.84 9.63
N GLY A 27 -9.82 -20.58 10.23
CA GLY A 27 -10.17 -20.43 11.64
C GLY A 27 -10.87 -19.12 11.97
N ASP A 28 -11.54 -18.49 11.01
CA ASP A 28 -12.27 -17.22 11.13
C ASP A 28 -11.41 -16.04 11.62
N VAL A 29 -10.12 -16.03 11.26
CA VAL A 29 -9.23 -14.92 11.58
C VAL A 29 -9.42 -13.77 10.60
N SER A 30 -9.15 -12.54 11.07
CA SER A 30 -9.16 -11.36 10.20
C SER A 30 -8.06 -11.41 9.14
N ALA A 31 -8.20 -10.63 8.06
CA ALA A 31 -7.16 -10.52 7.04
C ALA A 31 -5.78 -10.15 7.61
N ALA A 32 -5.74 -9.23 8.57
CA ALA A 32 -4.51 -8.81 9.22
C ALA A 32 -3.85 -9.94 10.05
N GLU A 33 -4.65 -10.80 10.69
CA GLU A 33 -4.15 -11.97 11.43
C GLU A 33 -3.72 -13.11 10.50
N LEU A 34 -4.37 -13.22 9.34
CA LEU A 34 -4.04 -14.23 8.33
C LEU A 34 -2.67 -13.95 7.68
N MET A 35 -2.30 -12.71 7.45
CA MET A 35 -1.08 -12.32 6.73
C MET A 35 0.21 -12.91 7.30
N PRO A 36 0.55 -12.80 8.62
CA PRO A 36 1.75 -13.43 9.16
C PRO A 36 1.69 -14.96 9.15
N GLN A 37 0.51 -15.59 9.16
CA GLN A 37 0.36 -17.03 9.03
C GLN A 37 0.63 -17.50 7.60
N LEU A 38 0.07 -16.80 6.61
CA LEU A 38 0.36 -17.03 5.19
C LEU A 38 1.87 -16.90 4.91
N ARG A 39 2.50 -15.82 5.37
CA ARG A 39 3.94 -15.64 5.19
C ARG A 39 4.73 -16.82 5.73
N ARG A 40 4.49 -17.22 6.99
CA ARG A 40 5.23 -18.34 7.62
C ARG A 40 4.97 -19.66 6.91
N HIS A 41 3.73 -19.90 6.49
CA HIS A 41 3.38 -21.13 5.81
C HIS A 41 4.03 -21.22 4.43
N LEU A 42 3.95 -20.15 3.63
CA LEU A 42 4.50 -20.09 2.28
C LEU A 42 6.05 -20.09 2.27
N LEU A 43 6.69 -19.47 3.28
CA LEU A 43 8.15 -19.48 3.39
C LEU A 43 8.74 -20.85 3.75
N ASN A 44 7.95 -21.75 4.29
CA ASN A 44 8.37 -23.11 4.59
C ASN A 44 8.19 -24.08 3.41
N GLN A 45 7.69 -23.61 2.27
CA GLN A 45 7.55 -24.39 1.05
C GLN A 45 8.78 -24.24 0.16
N ASP A 46 8.97 -25.16 -0.76
CA ASP A 46 10.14 -25.19 -1.67
C ASP A 46 10.26 -23.92 -2.55
N ASP A 47 9.15 -23.22 -2.76
CA ASP A 47 9.06 -22.00 -3.56
C ASP A 47 9.20 -20.68 -2.77
N ALA A 48 9.76 -20.73 -1.57
CA ALA A 48 9.83 -19.62 -0.63
C ALA A 48 10.30 -18.27 -1.23
N ALA A 49 11.25 -18.28 -2.16
CA ALA A 49 11.82 -17.09 -2.80
C ALA A 49 10.84 -16.38 -3.76
N ASN A 50 9.72 -16.99 -4.13
CA ASN A 50 8.80 -16.47 -5.14
C ASN A 50 7.64 -15.66 -4.56
N TRP A 51 7.34 -15.81 -3.27
CA TRP A 51 6.20 -15.16 -2.64
C TRP A 51 6.47 -13.69 -2.37
N GLN A 52 5.70 -12.82 -3.01
CA GLN A 52 5.70 -11.38 -2.77
C GLN A 52 4.30 -10.98 -2.33
N LEU A 53 4.10 -10.94 -1.02
CA LEU A 53 2.81 -10.68 -0.42
C LEU A 53 2.45 -9.19 -0.46
N ALA A 54 1.22 -8.91 -0.83
CA ALA A 54 0.61 -7.60 -0.74
C ALA A 54 -0.75 -7.73 -0.04
N TRP A 55 -1.05 -6.85 0.90
CA TRP A 55 -2.36 -6.77 1.54
C TRP A 55 -2.84 -5.33 1.54
N LEU A 56 -4.11 -5.13 1.21
CA LEU A 56 -4.80 -3.85 1.33
C LEU A 56 -6.11 -4.08 2.08
N ASN A 57 -6.38 -3.28 3.12
CA ASN A 57 -7.66 -3.30 3.83
C ASN A 57 -8.80 -2.73 2.97
N ASN A 58 -8.49 -1.77 2.10
CA ASN A 58 -9.40 -1.23 1.09
C ASN A 58 -10.78 -0.84 1.67
N ASP A 59 -10.77 -0.12 2.80
CA ASP A 59 -11.99 0.34 3.48
C ASP A 59 -12.95 -0.82 3.83
N GLY A 60 -12.40 -1.88 4.46
CA GLY A 60 -13.12 -3.06 4.91
C GLY A 60 -13.42 -4.11 3.82
N ARG A 61 -12.79 -3.99 2.65
CA ARG A 61 -12.88 -4.94 1.54
C ARG A 61 -11.50 -5.49 1.20
N PRO A 62 -10.91 -6.32 2.09
CA PRO A 62 -9.52 -6.70 2.00
C PRO A 62 -9.22 -7.53 0.75
N VAL A 63 -8.00 -7.36 0.24
CA VAL A 63 -7.42 -8.20 -0.80
C VAL A 63 -6.01 -8.59 -0.39
N ILE A 64 -5.65 -9.86 -0.67
CA ILE A 64 -4.31 -10.40 -0.42
C ILE A 64 -3.74 -10.90 -1.75
N GLY A 65 -2.82 -10.15 -2.33
CA GLY A 65 -2.00 -10.60 -3.45
C GLY A 65 -0.92 -11.56 -2.95
N LEU A 66 -0.76 -12.71 -3.61
CA LEU A 66 0.15 -13.76 -3.17
C LEU A 66 1.48 -13.71 -3.93
N VAL A 67 1.42 -13.72 -5.24
CA VAL A 67 2.58 -13.65 -6.12
C VAL A 67 2.21 -12.88 -7.39
N PRO A 68 2.93 -11.81 -7.74
CA PRO A 68 2.62 -11.07 -8.95
C PRO A 68 3.04 -11.84 -10.21
N LYS A 69 2.26 -11.73 -11.28
CA LYS A 69 2.63 -12.18 -12.63
C LYS A 69 3.85 -11.42 -13.12
N VAL A 70 3.84 -10.11 -12.94
CA VAL A 70 4.95 -9.20 -13.24
C VAL A 70 5.04 -8.17 -12.12
N SER A 71 6.24 -7.83 -11.68
CA SER A 71 6.46 -6.70 -10.77
C SER A 71 7.62 -5.83 -11.24
N TRP A 72 7.52 -4.53 -10.95
CA TRP A 72 8.54 -3.52 -11.21
C TRP A 72 8.94 -2.88 -9.88
N SER A 73 10.22 -2.85 -9.61
CA SER A 73 10.78 -2.16 -8.45
C SER A 73 11.82 -1.15 -8.91
N VAL A 74 11.65 0.11 -8.51
CA VAL A 74 12.45 1.25 -8.94
C VAL A 74 13.41 1.64 -7.83
N TYR A 75 14.69 1.77 -8.14
CA TYR A 75 15.76 2.12 -7.21
C TYR A 75 16.53 3.33 -7.69
N ALA A 76 17.07 4.09 -6.76
CA ALA A 76 18.07 5.12 -7.07
C ALA A 76 19.30 4.49 -7.78
N THR A 77 19.97 5.27 -8.62
CA THR A 77 21.25 4.91 -9.21
C THR A 77 22.38 5.73 -8.59
N ASP A 78 23.56 5.13 -8.48
CA ASP A 78 24.78 5.84 -8.03
C ASP A 78 25.35 6.75 -9.13
N GLN A 79 24.84 6.64 -10.35
CA GLN A 79 25.27 7.48 -11.47
C GLN A 79 24.68 8.87 -11.33
N LYS A 80 25.56 9.84 -11.02
CA LYS A 80 25.15 11.26 -11.07
C LYS A 80 24.83 11.63 -12.52
N PRO A 81 23.65 12.21 -12.78
CA PRO A 81 23.34 12.71 -14.11
C PRO A 81 24.35 13.80 -14.50
N SER A 82 24.83 13.79 -15.74
CA SER A 82 25.56 14.97 -16.28
C SER A 82 24.62 16.17 -16.30
N LYS A 83 25.15 17.40 -16.25
CA LYS A 83 24.38 18.65 -16.09
C LYS A 83 23.15 18.84 -17.01
N ASN A 84 23.01 18.04 -18.06
CA ASN A 84 21.94 18.09 -19.05
C ASN A 84 21.26 16.73 -19.29
N SER A 85 21.51 15.70 -18.47
CA SER A 85 20.88 14.37 -18.65
C SER A 85 19.64 14.23 -17.79
N VAL A 86 18.65 13.52 -18.31
CA VAL A 86 17.44 13.12 -17.56
C VAL A 86 17.85 12.18 -16.41
N ASN A 87 17.23 12.31 -15.25
CA ASN A 87 17.44 11.38 -14.13
C ASN A 87 17.11 9.96 -14.57
N THR A 88 17.99 9.02 -14.26
CA THR A 88 17.77 7.60 -14.53
C THR A 88 17.68 6.82 -13.25
N TYR A 89 16.84 5.78 -13.27
CA TYR A 89 16.61 4.86 -12.17
C TYR A 89 16.91 3.45 -12.62
N ARG A 90 17.35 2.62 -11.68
CA ARG A 90 17.47 1.19 -11.91
C ARG A 90 16.10 0.54 -11.68
N VAL A 91 15.51 0.02 -12.74
CA VAL A 91 14.21 -0.67 -12.70
C VAL A 91 14.44 -2.16 -12.80
N VAL A 92 14.05 -2.88 -11.77
CA VAL A 92 14.09 -4.35 -11.72
C VAL A 92 12.70 -4.87 -12.02
N LYS A 93 12.58 -5.63 -13.10
CA LYS A 93 11.35 -6.27 -13.53
C LYS A 93 11.46 -7.77 -13.30
N ASN A 94 10.56 -8.31 -12.49
CA ASN A 94 10.43 -9.73 -12.24
C ASN A 94 9.19 -10.25 -12.93
N CYS A 95 9.35 -11.28 -13.77
CA CYS A 95 8.25 -11.99 -14.40
C CYS A 95 8.19 -13.39 -13.78
N ARG A 96 7.00 -13.80 -13.30
CA ARG A 96 6.78 -15.18 -12.91
C ARG A 96 6.83 -16.06 -14.16
N ASP A 97 7.64 -17.10 -14.13
CA ASP A 97 7.66 -18.09 -15.20
C ASP A 97 6.38 -18.94 -15.12
N ASN A 98 5.68 -19.07 -16.24
CA ASN A 98 4.50 -19.91 -16.32
C ASN A 98 4.84 -21.42 -16.35
N CYS A 99 6.12 -21.75 -16.55
CA CYS A 99 6.57 -23.14 -16.72
C CYS A 99 7.23 -23.76 -15.49
N SER A 100 7.63 -22.97 -14.49
CA SER A 100 8.21 -23.49 -13.26
C SER A 100 7.92 -22.57 -12.08
N THR A 101 7.62 -23.20 -10.93
CA THR A 101 7.50 -22.51 -9.63
C THR A 101 8.84 -21.92 -9.18
N HIS A 102 9.97 -22.35 -9.77
CA HIS A 102 11.32 -22.11 -9.28
C HIS A 102 12.09 -21.01 -10.03
N SER A 103 11.67 -20.58 -11.22
CA SER A 103 12.39 -19.56 -11.97
C SER A 103 11.62 -18.24 -12.07
N LYS A 104 12.32 -17.15 -11.74
CA LYS A 104 11.90 -15.78 -12.06
C LYS A 104 12.81 -15.27 -13.16
N ASN A 105 12.20 -14.83 -14.26
CA ASN A 105 12.93 -14.03 -15.24
C ASN A 105 13.06 -12.60 -14.69
N THR A 106 14.24 -12.30 -14.12
CA THR A 106 14.57 -10.97 -13.60
C THR A 106 15.34 -10.21 -14.68
N THR A 107 14.84 -9.07 -15.07
CA THR A 107 15.54 -8.14 -15.96
C THR A 107 15.79 -6.82 -15.24
N THR A 108 16.93 -6.20 -15.51
CA THR A 108 17.28 -4.89 -14.98
C THR A 108 17.48 -3.92 -16.14
N ALA A 109 16.80 -2.79 -16.09
CA ALA A 109 16.95 -1.70 -17.04
C ALA A 109 17.24 -0.38 -16.32
N TYR A 110 17.86 0.55 -17.03
CA TYR A 110 18.06 1.92 -16.57
C TYR A 110 17.21 2.83 -17.45
N MET A 111 16.27 3.54 -16.83
CA MET A 111 15.32 4.39 -17.54
C MET A 111 14.92 5.60 -16.69
N SER A 112 14.38 6.60 -17.34
CA SER A 112 13.80 7.77 -16.63
C SER A 112 12.50 7.40 -15.92
N TYR A 113 12.10 8.23 -14.97
CA TYR A 113 10.82 8.07 -14.28
C TYR A 113 9.63 8.12 -15.23
N LEU A 114 9.70 8.97 -16.25
CA LEU A 114 8.66 9.08 -17.28
C LEU A 114 8.58 7.83 -18.17
N GLU A 115 9.71 7.27 -18.58
CA GLU A 115 9.74 6.03 -19.35
C GLU A 115 9.12 4.87 -18.57
N TRP A 116 9.45 4.74 -17.28
CA TRP A 116 8.84 3.74 -16.41
C TRP A 116 7.31 3.94 -16.28
N GLN A 117 6.83 5.18 -16.09
CA GLN A 117 5.40 5.48 -16.05
C GLN A 117 4.70 5.07 -17.36
N ASN A 118 5.32 5.39 -18.50
CA ASN A 118 4.78 5.06 -19.81
C ASN A 118 4.74 3.53 -20.04
N GLU A 119 5.74 2.79 -19.57
CA GLU A 119 5.73 1.31 -19.60
C GLU A 119 4.54 0.75 -18.83
N LEU A 120 4.29 1.26 -17.61
CA LEU A 120 3.15 0.83 -16.79
C LEU A 120 1.80 1.19 -17.39
N ILE A 121 1.67 2.39 -17.97
CA ILE A 121 0.45 2.82 -18.67
C ILE A 121 0.19 1.96 -19.90
N ALA A 122 1.22 1.68 -20.69
CA ALA A 122 1.12 0.81 -21.86
C ALA A 122 0.73 -0.61 -21.46
N TYR A 123 1.36 -1.15 -20.40
CA TYR A 123 1.02 -2.44 -19.83
C TYR A 123 -0.43 -2.49 -19.36
N SER A 124 -0.89 -1.47 -18.63
CA SER A 124 -2.27 -1.38 -18.16
C SER A 124 -3.27 -1.37 -19.33
N LYS A 125 -3.00 -0.56 -20.35
CA LYS A 125 -3.84 -0.50 -21.57
C LYS A 125 -3.92 -1.81 -22.34
N ALA A 126 -2.85 -2.60 -22.36
CA ALA A 126 -2.83 -3.90 -23.03
C ALA A 126 -3.80 -4.91 -22.39
N TYR A 127 -4.14 -4.74 -21.11
CA TYR A 127 -5.11 -5.58 -20.39
C TYR A 127 -6.52 -4.99 -20.34
N ASP A 128 -6.75 -3.71 -20.68
CA ASP A 128 -8.09 -3.09 -20.70
C ASP A 128 -9.00 -3.67 -21.81
N THR A 129 -8.42 -4.26 -22.84
CA THR A 129 -9.15 -4.89 -23.98
C THR A 129 -9.92 -6.15 -23.56
N ASP A 130 -9.58 -6.77 -22.43
CA ASP A 130 -10.22 -7.98 -21.91
C ASP A 130 -11.52 -7.71 -21.12
N SER A 131 -11.98 -6.45 -21.06
CA SER A 131 -13.16 -6.00 -20.30
C SER A 131 -14.51 -6.55 -20.84
N ASN A 132 -14.50 -7.34 -21.92
CA ASN A 132 -15.69 -8.01 -22.46
C ASN A 132 -16.06 -9.33 -21.75
N SER A 133 -15.27 -9.81 -20.79
CA SER A 133 -15.67 -10.93 -19.95
C SER A 133 -16.58 -10.44 -18.82
N SER A 134 -17.86 -10.49 -19.12
CA SER A 134 -18.99 -10.22 -18.23
C SER A 134 -19.02 -11.14 -17.02
N ASN A 135 -18.24 -10.83 -16.00
CA ASN A 135 -18.57 -11.29 -14.67
C ASN A 135 -19.54 -10.27 -14.07
N ASN A 136 -20.83 -10.65 -14.04
CA ASN A 136 -21.92 -9.94 -13.39
C ASN A 136 -21.62 -9.70 -11.91
N ILE A 137 -20.85 -8.67 -11.61
CA ILE A 137 -20.80 -8.14 -10.26
C ILE A 137 -21.90 -7.07 -10.21
N ASN A 138 -23.12 -7.50 -9.87
CA ASN A 138 -24.20 -6.64 -9.43
C ASN A 138 -23.86 -6.02 -8.06
N SER A 139 -22.80 -5.23 -7.98
CA SER A 139 -22.53 -4.46 -6.77
C SER A 139 -23.12 -3.06 -6.94
N LYS A 140 -24.13 -2.75 -6.14
CA LYS A 140 -24.65 -1.39 -5.92
C LYS A 140 -23.60 -0.48 -5.22
N SER A 141 -22.37 -0.95 -5.04
CA SER A 141 -21.30 -0.22 -4.36
C SER A 141 -20.69 0.82 -5.31
N THR A 142 -20.69 2.07 -4.89
CA THR A 142 -20.02 3.19 -5.58
C THR A 142 -18.48 3.17 -5.41
N LYS A 143 -17.95 2.27 -4.56
CA LYS A 143 -16.52 2.14 -4.27
C LYS A 143 -15.91 0.98 -5.05
N PRO A 144 -14.75 1.15 -5.71
CA PRO A 144 -14.11 0.08 -6.47
C PRO A 144 -13.58 -1.03 -5.57
N ASN A 145 -13.58 -2.26 -6.09
CA ASN A 145 -12.88 -3.41 -5.50
C ASN A 145 -11.72 -3.79 -6.40
N TYR A 146 -10.69 -4.40 -5.81
CA TYR A 146 -9.67 -5.05 -6.62
C TYR A 146 -10.28 -6.26 -7.35
N HIS A 147 -10.04 -6.33 -8.63
CA HIS A 147 -10.45 -7.49 -9.44
C HIS A 147 -9.39 -7.91 -10.45
N HIS A 148 -8.60 -7.01 -11.03
CA HIS A 148 -7.51 -7.31 -11.96
C HIS A 148 -6.71 -6.06 -12.25
N GLY A 149 -5.46 -5.99 -11.80
CA GLY A 149 -4.67 -4.77 -11.98
C GLY A 149 -3.32 -4.79 -11.27
N LEU A 150 -2.82 -3.59 -11.01
CA LEU A 150 -1.56 -3.33 -10.33
C LEU A 150 -1.83 -3.02 -8.86
N VAL A 151 -1.03 -3.59 -7.97
CA VAL A 151 -0.98 -3.28 -6.52
C VAL A 151 0.42 -2.84 -6.16
N GLY A 152 0.57 -1.82 -5.33
CA GLY A 152 1.90 -1.41 -4.86
C GLY A 152 1.95 -0.03 -4.25
N PHE A 153 3.13 0.59 -4.27
CA PHE A 153 3.37 1.92 -3.72
C PHE A 153 4.27 2.77 -4.62
N ILE A 154 4.16 4.08 -4.44
CA ILE A 154 5.04 5.11 -5.02
C ILE A 154 5.48 6.00 -3.87
N GLY A 155 6.78 6.08 -3.62
CA GLY A 155 7.36 6.82 -2.51
C GLY A 155 7.36 8.33 -2.73
N TYR A 156 7.52 9.07 -1.61
CA TYR A 156 7.68 10.52 -1.64
C TYR A 156 8.97 10.94 -2.34
N ASP A 157 10.08 10.29 -2.02
CA ASP A 157 11.40 10.74 -2.45
C ASP A 157 11.53 10.85 -3.96
N ILE A 158 11.06 9.84 -4.72
CA ILE A 158 11.13 9.86 -6.19
C ILE A 158 10.29 11.00 -6.76
N ALA A 159 9.09 11.21 -6.21
CA ALA A 159 8.21 12.25 -6.69
C ALA A 159 8.74 13.66 -6.35
N ALA A 160 9.35 13.84 -5.18
CA ALA A 160 9.98 15.09 -4.78
C ALA A 160 11.23 15.38 -5.64
N TYR A 161 12.05 14.36 -5.90
CA TYR A 161 13.27 14.49 -6.71
C TYR A 161 12.93 14.87 -8.17
N GLU A 162 11.91 14.26 -8.75
CA GLU A 162 11.47 14.61 -10.12
C GLU A 162 10.82 16.01 -10.20
N LEU A 163 10.16 16.45 -9.12
CA LEU A 163 9.57 17.79 -9.07
C LEU A 163 10.64 18.88 -8.96
N SER A 164 11.72 18.64 -8.23
CA SER A 164 12.86 19.55 -8.07
C SER A 164 14.16 18.75 -7.95
N PRO A 165 14.81 18.45 -9.08
CA PRO A 165 16.07 17.68 -9.11
C PRO A 165 17.23 18.55 -8.58
N ALA A 166 17.21 18.84 -7.27
CA ALA A 166 18.25 19.56 -6.57
C ALA A 166 19.15 18.57 -5.82
N ASP A 167 20.45 18.86 -5.71
CA ASP A 167 21.44 18.01 -5.00
C ASP A 167 21.07 17.75 -3.53
N ARG A 168 20.17 18.54 -2.96
CA ARG A 168 19.70 18.40 -1.57
C ARG A 168 18.67 17.31 -1.37
N ILE A 169 17.85 16.97 -2.41
CA ILE A 169 16.83 15.94 -2.32
C ILE A 169 17.51 14.59 -2.51
N LYS A 170 17.55 13.81 -1.43
CA LYS A 170 18.18 12.49 -1.41
C LYS A 170 17.12 11.40 -1.54
N LEU A 171 17.45 10.36 -2.28
CA LEU A 171 16.65 9.15 -2.35
C LEU A 171 17.11 8.17 -1.26
N ALA A 172 16.17 7.51 -0.60
CA ALA A 172 16.50 6.49 0.39
C ALA A 172 17.08 5.24 -0.31
N ASN A 173 18.01 4.54 0.38
CA ASN A 173 18.56 3.27 -0.11
C ASN A 173 17.53 2.12 0.07
N GLN A 174 16.45 2.20 -0.69
CA GLN A 174 15.33 1.25 -0.70
C GLN A 174 14.58 1.40 -2.03
N PRO A 175 13.59 0.54 -2.35
CA PRO A 175 12.73 0.79 -3.50
C PRO A 175 12.04 2.15 -3.37
N CYS A 176 12.21 3.01 -4.38
CA CYS A 176 11.51 4.30 -4.47
C CYS A 176 10.04 4.11 -4.86
N ALA A 177 9.75 3.04 -5.60
CA ALA A 177 8.41 2.60 -5.97
C ALA A 177 8.44 1.10 -6.25
N SER A 178 7.30 0.42 -6.05
CA SER A 178 7.10 -0.96 -6.49
C SER A 178 5.65 -1.20 -6.82
N LEU A 179 5.38 -1.75 -8.01
CA LEU A 179 4.05 -2.09 -8.49
C LEU A 179 4.09 -3.52 -9.07
N GLY A 180 3.10 -4.33 -8.71
CA GLY A 180 2.96 -5.71 -9.19
C GLY A 180 1.57 -5.99 -9.77
N HIS A 181 1.51 -6.73 -10.85
CA HIS A 181 0.27 -7.28 -11.40
C HIS A 181 -0.06 -8.58 -10.68
N TYR A 182 -1.04 -8.54 -9.75
CA TYR A 182 -1.48 -9.71 -8.98
C TYR A 182 -2.70 -10.36 -9.67
N ASP A 183 -2.44 -11.35 -10.52
CA ASP A 183 -3.47 -12.17 -11.17
C ASP A 183 -3.91 -13.37 -10.31
N ILE A 184 -3.22 -13.60 -9.16
CA ILE A 184 -3.52 -14.61 -8.16
C ILE A 184 -3.64 -13.93 -6.80
N TYR A 185 -4.85 -13.93 -6.21
CA TYR A 185 -5.13 -13.24 -4.96
C TYR A 185 -6.28 -13.88 -4.18
N LEU A 186 -6.28 -13.65 -2.86
CA LEU A 186 -7.40 -14.01 -1.98
C LEU A 186 -8.30 -12.80 -1.75
N THR A 187 -9.61 -13.04 -1.75
CA THR A 187 -10.64 -12.05 -1.44
C THR A 187 -11.74 -12.70 -0.60
N PRO A 188 -12.46 -11.95 0.25
CA PRO A 188 -13.62 -12.49 0.96
C PRO A 188 -14.69 -13.00 0.00
N THR A 189 -15.36 -14.10 0.35
CA THR A 189 -16.49 -14.67 -0.41
C THR A 189 -17.70 -13.74 -0.43
N ALA A 190 -17.94 -13.04 0.72
CA ALA A 190 -18.92 -11.96 0.85
C ALA A 190 -18.43 -10.98 1.93
N TYR A 191 -18.95 -9.74 1.93
CA TYR A 191 -18.52 -8.69 2.90
C TYR A 191 -18.87 -8.99 4.36
N THR A 192 -19.77 -9.92 4.60
CA THR A 192 -20.24 -10.34 5.94
C THR A 192 -19.83 -11.76 6.29
N ASP A 193 -19.23 -12.49 5.36
CA ASP A 193 -18.80 -13.87 5.55
C ASP A 193 -17.31 -13.90 5.88
N THR A 194 -16.90 -14.80 6.77
CA THR A 194 -15.51 -15.05 7.14
C THR A 194 -14.78 -15.95 6.14
N GLY A 195 -15.45 -16.37 5.08
CA GLY A 195 -14.89 -17.18 4.02
C GLY A 195 -13.96 -16.42 3.08
N TRP A 196 -12.93 -17.10 2.59
CA TRP A 196 -11.97 -16.59 1.62
C TRP A 196 -12.02 -17.42 0.34
N GLU A 197 -11.93 -16.78 -0.81
CA GLU A 197 -11.80 -17.44 -2.10
C GLU A 197 -10.50 -17.05 -2.81
N LEU A 198 -9.91 -18.00 -3.51
CA LEU A 198 -8.77 -17.76 -4.39
C LEU A 198 -9.27 -17.37 -5.77
N LYS A 199 -8.86 -16.20 -6.22
CA LYS A 199 -9.07 -15.75 -7.60
C LYS A 199 -7.81 -15.98 -8.40
N SER A 200 -7.96 -16.61 -9.57
CA SER A 200 -6.91 -16.75 -10.58
C SER A 200 -7.46 -16.28 -11.92
N ILE A 201 -6.88 -15.23 -12.47
CA ILE A 201 -7.35 -14.65 -13.71
C ILE A 201 -6.69 -15.38 -14.88
N GLN A 202 -7.51 -16.04 -15.70
CA GLN A 202 -7.07 -16.63 -16.95
C GLN A 202 -7.03 -15.56 -18.02
N THR A 203 -5.88 -15.30 -18.62
CA THR A 203 -5.78 -14.46 -19.82
C THR A 203 -5.99 -15.37 -21.03
N ASN A 204 -7.06 -15.15 -21.77
CA ASN A 204 -7.26 -15.77 -23.08
C ASN A 204 -6.25 -15.15 -24.06
N SER A 205 -5.04 -15.71 -24.12
CA SER A 205 -4.13 -15.40 -25.21
C SER A 205 -4.66 -16.07 -26.47
N SER A 206 -5.05 -15.29 -27.46
CA SER A 206 -5.54 -15.73 -28.78
C SER A 206 -4.46 -16.38 -29.68
N SER A 207 -3.29 -16.63 -29.12
CA SER A 207 -2.17 -17.32 -29.79
C SER A 207 -1.81 -18.59 -29.01
N GLY A 208 -2.34 -19.73 -29.44
CA GLY A 208 -1.84 -21.11 -29.44
C GLY A 208 -0.99 -21.71 -28.30
N GLU A 209 -0.89 -21.08 -27.12
CA GLU A 209 -0.05 -21.56 -26.02
C GLU A 209 -0.83 -22.47 -25.04
N THR A 210 -1.08 -23.70 -25.47
CA THR A 210 -1.63 -24.75 -24.59
C THR A 210 -0.66 -25.16 -23.45
N VAL A 211 0.64 -24.92 -23.61
CA VAL A 211 1.67 -25.29 -22.62
C VAL A 211 1.64 -24.34 -21.40
N GLY A 212 1.45 -23.04 -21.59
CA GLY A 212 1.44 -22.06 -20.51
C GLY A 212 0.23 -22.19 -19.56
N ASN A 213 -0.92 -22.62 -20.08
CA ASN A 213 -2.11 -22.83 -19.26
C ASN A 213 -1.96 -24.05 -18.33
N LYS A 214 -1.36 -25.13 -18.79
CA LYS A 214 -1.16 -26.35 -17.99
C LYS A 214 -0.25 -26.11 -16.78
N ALA A 215 0.85 -25.39 -16.96
CA ALA A 215 1.78 -25.08 -15.85
C ALA A 215 1.16 -24.10 -14.82
N LYS A 216 0.33 -23.16 -15.27
CA LYS A 216 -0.43 -22.29 -14.36
C LYS A 216 -1.44 -23.10 -13.54
N ASP A 217 -2.12 -24.06 -14.16
CA ASP A 217 -3.08 -24.93 -13.48
C ASP A 217 -2.37 -25.80 -12.42
N GLU A 218 -1.19 -26.34 -12.71
CA GLU A 218 -0.35 -27.07 -11.73
C GLU A 218 0.07 -26.19 -10.55
N PHE A 219 0.45 -24.92 -10.80
CA PHE A 219 0.77 -23.98 -9.76
C PHE A 219 -0.44 -23.68 -8.86
N ILE A 220 -1.62 -23.47 -9.44
CA ILE A 220 -2.86 -23.23 -8.70
C ILE A 220 -3.24 -24.45 -7.86
N VAL A 221 -3.07 -25.67 -8.37
CA VAL A 221 -3.31 -26.92 -7.61
C VAL A 221 -2.37 -27.00 -6.41
N THR A 222 -1.09 -26.73 -6.59
CA THR A 222 -0.10 -26.73 -5.50
C THR A 222 -0.43 -25.66 -4.46
N LEU A 223 -0.75 -24.43 -4.89
CA LEU A 223 -1.16 -23.34 -4.01
C LEU A 223 -2.43 -23.69 -3.23
N THR A 224 -3.43 -24.29 -3.88
CA THR A 224 -4.66 -24.76 -3.23
C THR A 224 -4.36 -25.76 -2.13
N SER A 225 -3.45 -26.71 -2.38
CA SER A 225 -3.00 -27.67 -1.36
C SER A 225 -2.35 -26.97 -0.14
N TYR A 226 -1.51 -25.96 -0.37
CA TYR A 226 -0.91 -25.16 0.72
C TYR A 226 -1.97 -24.40 1.52
N LEU A 227 -2.99 -23.86 0.87
CA LEU A 227 -4.09 -23.15 1.53
C LEU A 227 -4.99 -24.12 2.33
N ASP A 228 -5.25 -25.33 1.81
CA ASP A 228 -5.99 -26.39 2.52
C ASP A 228 -5.27 -26.82 3.80
N GLU A 229 -3.95 -27.01 3.73
CA GLU A 229 -3.13 -27.33 4.90
C GLU A 229 -3.15 -26.21 5.94
N LEU A 230 -3.03 -24.95 5.49
CA LEU A 230 -3.09 -23.79 6.38
C LEU A 230 -4.47 -23.65 7.04
N ASP A 231 -5.55 -23.82 6.28
CA ASP A 231 -6.93 -23.76 6.78
C ASP A 231 -7.16 -24.81 7.87
N LYS A 232 -6.75 -26.05 7.63
CA LYS A 232 -6.82 -27.14 8.62
C LYS A 232 -6.04 -26.78 9.88
N LYS A 233 -4.79 -26.37 9.73
CA LYS A 233 -3.91 -26.00 10.85
C LYS A 233 -4.47 -24.86 11.70
N LEU A 234 -5.06 -23.85 11.08
CA LEU A 234 -5.66 -22.72 11.78
C LEU A 234 -6.99 -23.11 12.43
N SER A 235 -7.82 -23.88 11.76
CA SER A 235 -9.07 -24.41 12.32
C SER A 235 -8.82 -25.25 13.57
N ASP A 236 -7.89 -26.20 13.52
CA ASP A 236 -7.52 -27.04 14.66
C ASP A 236 -6.94 -26.21 15.84
N LYS A 237 -6.12 -25.20 15.52
CA LYS A 237 -5.50 -24.32 16.53
C LYS A 237 -6.54 -23.46 17.25
N TYR A 238 -7.52 -22.92 16.52
CA TYR A 238 -8.45 -21.93 17.06
C TYR A 238 -9.78 -22.49 17.55
N LEU A 239 -10.12 -23.74 17.23
CA LEU A 239 -11.27 -24.44 17.81
C LEU A 239 -11.25 -24.51 19.35
N ASN A 240 -10.05 -24.50 19.95
CA ASN A 240 -9.83 -24.69 21.39
C ASN A 240 -9.30 -23.44 22.11
N GLN A 241 -9.20 -22.27 21.46
CA GLN A 241 -8.65 -21.06 22.07
C GLN A 241 -9.67 -19.91 22.13
N ALA A 242 -9.76 -19.27 23.32
CA ALA A 242 -10.51 -18.03 23.46
C ALA A 242 -9.92 -16.93 22.55
N GLN A 243 -10.75 -16.05 21.99
CA GLN A 243 -10.35 -14.99 21.03
C GLN A 243 -9.18 -14.12 21.51
N SER A 244 -9.05 -13.91 22.84
CA SER A 244 -7.99 -13.11 23.45
C SER A 244 -6.57 -13.69 23.34
N LYS A 245 -6.41 -14.97 22.91
CA LYS A 245 -5.11 -15.65 22.77
C LYS A 245 -4.69 -15.92 21.32
N ARG A 246 -5.34 -15.29 20.34
CA ARG A 246 -5.11 -15.57 18.90
C ARG A 246 -3.86 -14.90 18.32
N THR A 247 -3.30 -13.88 18.98
CA THR A 247 -2.09 -13.20 18.51
C THR A 247 -0.83 -14.01 18.86
N SER A 248 0.05 -14.19 17.90
CA SER A 248 1.38 -14.76 18.17
C SER A 248 2.21 -13.76 18.96
N PRO A 249 2.99 -14.18 19.97
CA PRO A 249 3.84 -13.26 20.73
C PRO A 249 4.86 -12.61 19.79
N THR A 250 4.87 -11.28 19.77
CA THR A 250 5.86 -10.48 19.05
C THR A 250 6.95 -10.03 20.01
N ILE A 251 8.18 -9.96 19.53
CA ILE A 251 9.29 -9.38 20.30
C ILE A 251 9.15 -7.87 20.21
N PRO A 252 9.25 -7.12 21.33
CA PRO A 252 9.13 -5.67 21.31
C PRO A 252 10.14 -4.99 20.39
N VAL A 253 9.67 -3.95 19.66
CA VAL A 253 10.52 -3.06 18.87
C VAL A 253 10.44 -1.66 19.46
N VAL A 254 11.61 -1.13 19.83
CA VAL A 254 11.72 0.23 20.37
C VAL A 254 12.26 1.14 19.26
N LEU A 255 11.47 2.17 18.92
CA LEU A 255 11.89 3.22 18.00
C LEU A 255 12.19 4.50 18.79
N THR A 256 13.35 5.11 18.52
CA THR A 256 13.78 6.36 19.13
C THR A 256 13.67 7.51 18.15
N ALA A 257 13.20 8.66 18.64
CA ALA A 257 13.16 9.90 17.86
C ALA A 257 14.57 10.33 17.46
N ARG A 258 14.72 10.76 16.21
CA ARG A 258 15.99 11.30 15.73
C ARG A 258 16.29 12.69 16.31
N TRP A 259 15.25 13.51 16.45
CA TRP A 259 15.36 14.86 16.97
C TRP A 259 14.96 14.91 18.44
N SER A 260 15.74 15.64 19.24
CA SER A 260 15.27 16.13 20.54
C SER A 260 14.21 17.22 20.33
N LYS A 261 13.50 17.61 21.41
CA LYS A 261 12.57 18.76 21.35
C LYS A 261 13.28 20.04 20.87
N ARG A 262 14.56 20.24 21.26
CA ARG A 262 15.35 21.39 20.85
C ARG A 262 15.68 21.37 19.34
N ASP A 263 16.00 20.20 18.79
CA ASP A 263 16.26 20.07 17.35
C ASP A 263 14.99 20.34 16.54
N TYR A 264 13.83 19.85 17.04
CA TYR A 264 12.53 20.16 16.42
C TYR A 264 12.24 21.66 16.44
N GLN A 265 12.46 22.32 17.59
CA GLN A 265 12.30 23.78 17.73
C GLN A 265 13.14 24.54 16.70
N GLN A 266 14.42 24.16 16.52
CA GLN A 266 15.30 24.80 15.54
C GLN A 266 14.77 24.62 14.10
N ALA A 267 14.29 23.43 13.75
CA ALA A 267 13.69 23.18 12.45
C ALA A 267 12.38 23.95 12.26
N PHE A 268 11.57 24.07 13.32
CA PHE A 268 10.35 24.84 13.33
C PHE A 268 10.63 26.35 13.15
N ASP A 269 11.59 26.92 13.88
CA ASP A 269 11.96 28.34 13.76
C ASP A 269 12.44 28.66 12.35
N ARG A 270 13.26 27.77 11.76
CA ARG A 270 13.66 27.92 10.34
C ARG A 270 12.49 27.80 9.38
N THR A 271 11.50 26.97 9.68
CA THR A 271 10.28 26.88 8.89
C THR A 271 9.49 28.20 8.96
N GLN A 272 9.37 28.80 10.15
CA GLN A 272 8.73 30.10 10.34
C GLN A 272 9.46 31.20 9.59
N ASP A 273 10.81 31.20 9.56
CA ASP A 273 11.58 32.14 8.76
C ASP A 273 11.18 32.10 7.28
N TYR A 274 11.07 30.88 6.68
CA TYR A 274 10.68 30.71 5.29
C TYR A 274 9.22 31.17 5.03
N LEU A 275 8.31 30.90 5.97
CA LEU A 275 6.92 31.31 5.87
C LEU A 275 6.80 32.85 5.93
N HIS A 276 7.51 33.51 6.85
CA HIS A 276 7.52 34.98 6.99
C HIS A 276 8.19 35.68 5.81
N GLN A 277 9.19 35.05 5.17
CA GLN A 277 9.81 35.54 3.93
C GLN A 277 8.95 35.37 2.70
N GLY A 278 7.83 34.62 2.81
CA GLY A 278 6.91 34.37 1.71
C GLY A 278 7.36 33.27 0.74
N ASP A 279 8.35 32.45 1.11
CA ASP A 279 8.79 31.30 0.32
C ASP A 279 7.65 30.27 0.14
N CYS A 280 6.88 30.04 1.19
CA CYS A 280 5.75 29.11 1.24
C CYS A 280 4.63 29.63 2.13
N TYR A 281 3.42 29.10 1.93
CA TYR A 281 2.26 29.35 2.80
C TYR A 281 2.11 28.28 3.89
N GLN A 282 2.56 27.06 3.58
CA GLN A 282 2.58 25.90 4.47
C GLN A 282 3.74 25.00 4.11
N ILE A 283 4.37 24.40 5.13
CA ILE A 283 5.40 23.38 4.99
C ILE A 283 5.04 22.21 5.92
N ASN A 284 4.98 21.00 5.40
CA ASN A 284 4.78 19.80 6.22
C ASN A 284 6.12 19.36 6.82
N LEU A 285 6.41 19.80 8.06
CA LEU A 285 7.62 19.47 8.80
C LEU A 285 7.43 18.15 9.53
N THR A 286 8.41 17.20 9.38
CA THR A 286 8.33 15.90 10.02
C THR A 286 9.62 15.53 10.71
N GLN A 287 9.50 14.66 11.73
CA GLN A 287 10.65 14.00 12.32
C GLN A 287 10.54 12.47 12.17
N LYS A 288 11.68 11.83 12.31
CA LYS A 288 11.88 10.40 12.11
C LYS A 288 12.11 9.67 13.43
N TRP A 289 11.52 8.50 13.59
CA TRP A 289 11.87 7.51 14.61
C TRP A 289 12.52 6.31 13.94
N SER A 290 13.55 5.75 14.58
CA SER A 290 14.30 4.61 14.05
C SER A 290 14.61 3.58 15.12
N GLY A 291 14.65 2.33 14.73
CA GLY A 291 15.03 1.18 15.56
C GLY A 291 15.33 -0.01 14.69
N TYR A 292 15.36 -1.20 15.29
CA TYR A 292 15.71 -2.42 14.59
C TYR A 292 14.71 -3.53 14.91
N LEU A 293 14.40 -4.36 13.91
CA LEU A 293 13.69 -5.61 14.12
C LEU A 293 14.57 -6.58 14.90
N PRO A 294 14.02 -7.24 15.93
CA PRO A 294 14.78 -8.19 16.72
C PRO A 294 15.25 -9.36 15.85
N TYR A 295 16.51 -9.71 16.00
CA TYR A 295 17.11 -10.89 15.40
C TYR A 295 16.88 -12.11 16.31
N LYS A 296 16.36 -13.20 15.76
CA LYS A 296 16.29 -14.50 16.46
C LYS A 296 17.51 -15.31 16.10
N ASN A 297 18.36 -15.63 17.09
CA ASN A 297 19.55 -16.48 16.92
C ASN A 297 19.24 -17.95 16.62
N ASP A 298 17.96 -18.31 16.49
CA ASP A 298 17.53 -19.68 16.26
C ASP A 298 17.34 -19.90 14.75
N ALA A 299 18.22 -20.69 14.15
CA ALA A 299 18.18 -21.03 12.72
C ALA A 299 16.88 -21.77 12.30
N THR A 300 16.11 -22.28 13.26
CA THR A 300 14.85 -22.99 13.03
C THR A 300 13.64 -22.05 12.96
N GLN A 301 13.80 -20.76 13.30
CA GLN A 301 12.70 -19.79 13.28
C GLN A 301 12.93 -18.65 12.29
N PRO A 302 11.91 -18.28 11.50
CA PRO A 302 12.04 -17.15 10.57
C PRO A 302 12.33 -15.86 11.34
N THR A 303 13.21 -15.03 10.77
CA THR A 303 13.56 -13.69 11.28
C THR A 303 12.29 -12.85 11.45
N SER A 304 12.23 -12.02 12.52
CA SER A 304 11.12 -11.10 12.74
C SER A 304 10.92 -10.17 11.53
N ALA A 305 9.68 -9.92 11.16
CA ALA A 305 9.28 -9.12 10.02
C ALA A 305 8.19 -8.12 10.44
N LEU A 306 8.03 -7.00 9.70
CA LEU A 306 6.97 -6.02 10.00
C LEU A 306 5.57 -6.65 9.97
N ILE A 307 5.36 -7.62 9.11
CA ILE A 307 4.08 -8.34 9.00
C ILE A 307 3.66 -9.00 10.33
N ASP A 308 4.60 -9.37 11.20
CA ASP A 308 4.29 -9.99 12.49
C ASP A 308 3.60 -9.02 13.45
N TYR A 309 3.78 -7.71 13.27
CA TYR A 309 3.14 -6.64 14.05
C TYR A 309 1.82 -6.16 13.44
N LEU A 310 1.52 -6.56 12.21
CA LEU A 310 0.31 -6.13 11.48
C LEU A 310 -0.98 -6.40 12.26
N PRO A 311 -1.22 -7.58 12.87
CA PRO A 311 -2.46 -7.82 13.61
C PRO A 311 -2.69 -6.84 14.75
N SER A 312 -1.66 -6.62 15.58
CA SER A 312 -1.75 -5.71 16.72
C SER A 312 -1.89 -4.24 16.29
N LEU A 313 -1.14 -3.81 15.29
CA LEU A 313 -1.23 -2.45 14.75
C LEU A 313 -2.58 -2.19 14.10
N HIS A 314 -3.09 -3.11 13.29
CA HIS A 314 -4.39 -2.96 12.65
C HIS A 314 -5.54 -2.97 13.67
N HIS A 315 -5.49 -3.87 14.66
CA HIS A 315 -6.47 -3.92 15.74
C HIS A 315 -6.55 -2.59 16.51
N ASN A 316 -5.41 -1.98 16.80
CA ASN A 316 -5.37 -0.72 17.58
C ASN A 316 -5.70 0.53 16.75
N THR A 317 -5.43 0.53 15.46
CA THR A 317 -5.63 1.71 14.61
C THR A 317 -6.96 1.69 13.86
N GLN A 318 -7.49 0.50 13.55
CA GLN A 318 -8.68 0.30 12.71
C GLN A 318 -8.63 1.13 11.40
N ALA A 319 -7.41 1.27 10.85
CA ALA A 319 -7.17 2.17 9.73
C ALA A 319 -7.86 1.67 8.44
N PRO A 320 -8.74 2.47 7.82
CA PRO A 320 -9.53 2.04 6.66
C PRO A 320 -8.66 1.76 5.42
N PHE A 321 -7.55 2.48 5.27
CA PHE A 321 -6.64 2.35 4.13
C PHE A 321 -5.29 1.74 4.55
N ALA A 322 -5.32 0.84 5.55
CA ALA A 322 -4.14 0.07 5.94
C ALA A 322 -3.67 -0.83 4.79
N GLY A 323 -2.36 -1.10 4.77
CA GLY A 323 -1.78 -1.98 3.77
C GLY A 323 -0.40 -2.49 4.17
N TYR A 324 -0.01 -3.60 3.55
CA TYR A 324 1.29 -4.22 3.68
C TYR A 324 1.81 -4.64 2.32
N LEU A 325 3.10 -4.46 2.09
CA LEU A 325 3.80 -4.95 0.90
C LEU A 325 5.21 -5.40 1.27
N SER A 326 5.61 -6.56 0.77
CA SER A 326 7.01 -7.01 0.77
C SER A 326 7.58 -6.93 -0.64
N VAL A 327 8.82 -6.44 -0.75
CA VAL A 327 9.59 -6.40 -2.00
C VAL A 327 10.90 -7.13 -1.77
N TYR A 328 11.15 -8.19 -2.54
CA TYR A 328 12.43 -8.89 -2.49
C TYR A 328 13.37 -8.29 -3.53
N GLY A 329 14.57 -7.90 -3.11
CA GLY A 329 15.60 -7.39 -4.01
C GLY A 329 16.04 -8.45 -5.00
N ALA A 330 16.37 -8.05 -6.24
CA ALA A 330 17.10 -8.91 -7.15
C ALA A 330 18.45 -9.22 -6.50
N SER A 331 18.70 -10.50 -6.18
CA SER A 331 20.00 -10.93 -5.69
C SER A 331 21.04 -10.63 -6.76
N VAL A 332 22.01 -9.78 -6.42
CA VAL A 332 23.31 -9.84 -7.06
C VAL A 332 23.91 -11.15 -6.58
N GLU A 333 24.26 -12.01 -7.49
CA GLU A 333 24.80 -13.37 -7.33
C GLU A 333 25.25 -13.75 -5.89
N HIS A 334 24.64 -14.78 -5.31
CA HIS A 334 25.05 -15.45 -4.07
C HIS A 334 24.82 -14.76 -2.71
N VAL A 335 23.92 -13.83 -2.55
CA VAL A 335 23.57 -13.26 -1.25
C VAL A 335 22.16 -13.67 -0.83
N ASP A 336 22.07 -14.17 0.41
CA ASP A 336 20.87 -14.61 1.12
C ASP A 336 19.66 -13.67 0.86
N THR A 337 18.66 -14.12 0.11
CA THR A 337 17.54 -13.32 -0.41
C THR A 337 16.71 -12.64 0.68
N PHE A 338 16.75 -13.14 1.91
CA PHE A 338 16.04 -12.59 3.07
C PHE A 338 16.65 -11.29 3.62
N ASN A 339 17.93 -11.05 3.40
CA ASN A 339 18.62 -9.88 3.96
C ASN A 339 18.43 -8.61 3.13
N HIS A 340 17.86 -8.69 1.94
CA HIS A 340 17.64 -7.55 1.05
C HIS A 340 16.15 -7.24 0.82
N SER A 341 15.26 -7.76 1.66
CA SER A 341 13.83 -7.48 1.56
C SER A 341 13.49 -6.10 2.13
N PHE A 342 12.68 -5.37 1.40
CA PHE A 342 11.99 -4.17 1.88
C PHE A 342 10.57 -4.55 2.29
N GLU A 343 10.12 -4.06 3.45
CA GLU A 343 8.74 -4.18 3.89
C GLU A 343 8.15 -2.81 4.18
N LEU A 344 6.93 -2.62 3.72
CA LEU A 344 6.11 -1.44 3.97
C LEU A 344 4.83 -1.88 4.69
N LEU A 345 4.58 -1.31 5.88
CA LEU A 345 3.37 -1.52 6.66
C LEU A 345 2.73 -0.17 6.96
N SER A 346 1.57 0.09 6.40
CA SER A 346 0.83 1.33 6.55
C SER A 346 -0.43 1.13 7.38
N CYS A 347 -0.64 2.00 8.38
CA CYS A 347 -1.88 2.17 9.12
C CYS A 347 -2.56 3.50 8.73
N SER A 348 -2.62 3.79 7.44
CA SER A 348 -3.12 5.06 6.94
C SER A 348 -4.63 5.23 7.15
N PRO A 349 -5.07 6.35 7.75
CA PRO A 349 -6.48 6.71 7.83
C PRO A 349 -6.96 7.51 6.60
N GLU A 350 -6.04 7.97 5.71
CA GLU A 350 -6.34 8.99 4.73
C GLU A 350 -6.38 8.43 3.31
N LEU A 351 -7.48 8.74 2.62
CA LEU A 351 -7.66 8.48 1.20
C LEU A 351 -6.92 9.54 0.38
N PHE A 352 -6.04 9.11 -0.54
CA PHE A 352 -5.48 9.99 -1.55
C PHE A 352 -6.45 10.13 -2.72
N PHE A 353 -6.67 9.04 -3.47
CA PHE A 353 -7.59 9.03 -4.61
C PHE A 353 -8.42 7.73 -4.67
N THR A 354 -9.66 7.88 -5.08
CA THR A 354 -10.49 6.81 -5.64
C THR A 354 -10.78 7.11 -7.10
N PHE A 355 -10.50 6.16 -7.97
CA PHE A 355 -10.85 6.20 -9.39
C PHE A 355 -12.01 5.24 -9.65
N THR A 356 -13.00 5.68 -10.40
CA THR A 356 -14.13 4.84 -10.83
C THR A 356 -14.35 5.01 -12.33
N LYS A 357 -14.80 3.94 -12.98
CA LYS A 357 -15.19 3.95 -14.39
C LYS A 357 -16.70 3.80 -14.49
N ASP A 358 -17.34 4.77 -15.11
CA ASP A 358 -18.76 4.67 -15.43
C ASP A 358 -18.93 3.73 -16.64
N LYS A 359 -19.60 2.59 -16.42
CA LYS A 359 -19.78 1.55 -17.46
C LYS A 359 -20.65 2.03 -18.63
N ALA A 360 -21.59 2.94 -18.38
CA ALA A 360 -22.51 3.42 -19.42
C ALA A 360 -21.84 4.44 -20.35
N THR A 361 -21.01 5.33 -19.79
CA THR A 361 -20.34 6.41 -20.52
C THR A 361 -18.88 6.14 -20.84
N ASN A 362 -18.32 5.09 -20.28
CA ASN A 362 -16.87 4.73 -20.34
C ASN A 362 -15.95 5.85 -19.83
N LYS A 363 -16.45 6.70 -18.94
CA LYS A 363 -15.71 7.84 -18.38
C LYS A 363 -15.11 7.50 -17.04
N HIS A 364 -13.92 8.03 -16.80
CA HIS A 364 -13.27 7.92 -15.49
C HIS A 364 -13.60 9.12 -14.61
N HIS A 365 -13.91 8.82 -13.36
CA HIS A 365 -14.12 9.82 -12.32
C HIS A 365 -13.08 9.64 -11.22
N ILE A 366 -12.69 10.73 -10.61
CA ILE A 366 -11.77 10.77 -9.48
C ILE A 366 -12.45 11.43 -8.29
N LEU A 367 -12.17 10.89 -7.10
CA LEU A 367 -12.61 11.43 -5.82
C LEU A 367 -11.42 11.48 -4.87
N THR A 368 -11.31 12.55 -4.09
CA THR A 368 -10.35 12.68 -2.99
C THR A 368 -11.05 13.26 -1.77
N LYS A 369 -10.58 12.85 -0.57
CA LYS A 369 -11.16 13.25 0.71
C LYS A 369 -10.05 13.70 1.68
N PRO A 370 -9.53 14.92 1.53
CA PRO A 370 -8.57 15.45 2.49
C PRO A 370 -9.19 15.60 3.87
N ILE A 371 -8.38 15.25 4.88
CA ILE A 371 -8.72 15.36 6.29
C ILE A 371 -7.93 16.51 6.90
N LYS A 372 -8.61 17.42 7.60
CA LYS A 372 -7.99 18.41 8.48
C LYS A 372 -8.84 18.60 9.73
N GLY A 373 -8.14 18.67 10.85
CA GLY A 373 -8.80 18.70 12.13
C GLY A 373 -9.28 17.31 12.60
N THR A 374 -8.99 17.01 13.83
CA THR A 374 -9.36 15.74 14.47
C THR A 374 -9.69 15.99 15.93
N MET A 375 -10.81 15.44 16.39
CA MET A 375 -11.21 15.45 17.79
C MET A 375 -11.51 14.03 18.26
N PRO A 376 -11.21 13.69 19.53
CA PRO A 376 -11.54 12.38 20.08
C PRO A 376 -13.06 12.19 20.17
N ARG A 377 -13.49 10.93 20.31
CA ARG A 377 -14.87 10.61 20.69
C ARG A 377 -15.14 11.02 22.13
N GLY A 378 -16.33 11.53 22.38
CA GLY A 378 -16.79 11.84 23.72
C GLY A 378 -17.12 10.58 24.52
N SER A 379 -16.91 10.61 25.85
CA SER A 379 -17.32 9.53 26.74
C SER A 379 -18.84 9.50 26.99
N THR A 380 -19.55 10.59 26.65
CA THR A 380 -21.00 10.73 26.67
C THR A 380 -21.48 11.39 25.38
N ASP A 381 -22.74 11.17 25.00
CA ASP A 381 -23.33 11.77 23.79
C ASP A 381 -23.22 13.31 23.79
N LYS A 382 -23.40 13.95 24.97
CA LYS A 382 -23.28 15.41 25.10
C LYS A 382 -21.83 15.88 24.84
N GLN A 383 -20.85 15.16 25.35
CA GLN A 383 -19.43 15.47 25.13
C GLN A 383 -19.03 15.19 23.68
N ASP A 384 -19.53 14.11 23.09
CA ASP A 384 -19.30 13.73 21.70
C ASP A 384 -19.81 14.81 20.75
N GLU A 385 -21.02 15.32 20.98
CA GLU A 385 -21.61 16.39 20.19
C GLU A 385 -20.87 17.73 20.40
N SER A 386 -20.42 18.02 21.63
CA SER A 386 -19.59 19.19 21.91
C SER A 386 -18.27 19.16 21.12
N TYR A 387 -17.61 18.00 21.03
CA TYR A 387 -16.37 17.85 20.26
C TYR A 387 -16.60 18.02 18.75
N LYS A 388 -17.70 17.50 18.20
CA LYS A 388 -18.08 17.75 16.80
C LYS A 388 -18.29 19.23 16.53
N GLN A 389 -19.00 19.91 17.42
CA GLN A 389 -19.25 21.34 17.28
C GLN A 389 -17.96 22.15 17.35
N GLN A 390 -17.09 21.87 18.35
CA GLN A 390 -15.78 22.51 18.47
C GLN A 390 -14.94 22.34 17.19
N LEU A 391 -14.92 21.10 16.64
CA LEU A 391 -14.22 20.83 15.39
C LEU A 391 -14.83 21.60 14.21
N GLY A 392 -16.17 21.63 14.11
CA GLY A 392 -16.89 22.35 13.06
C GLY A 392 -16.68 23.87 13.11
N ASP A 393 -16.51 24.44 14.31
CA ASP A 393 -16.33 25.88 14.55
C ASP A 393 -14.85 26.32 14.52
N SER A 394 -13.89 25.36 14.40
CA SER A 394 -12.45 25.66 14.37
C SER A 394 -12.07 26.48 13.13
N GLU A 395 -11.82 27.77 13.29
CA GLU A 395 -11.38 28.66 12.21
C GLU A 395 -10.04 28.22 11.61
N LYS A 396 -9.09 27.74 12.46
CA LYS A 396 -7.79 27.21 12.03
C LYS A 396 -7.98 26.03 11.09
N ASP A 397 -8.72 24.99 11.54
CA ASP A 397 -8.91 23.77 10.76
C ASP A 397 -9.65 24.04 9.44
N ARG A 398 -10.63 24.94 9.45
CA ARG A 398 -11.36 25.37 8.25
C ARG A 398 -10.44 26.09 7.26
N ALA A 399 -9.61 27.03 7.73
CA ALA A 399 -8.66 27.75 6.89
C ALA A 399 -7.64 26.80 6.23
N GLU A 400 -7.07 25.89 7.00
CA GLU A 400 -6.16 24.86 6.49
C GLU A 400 -6.85 23.92 5.50
N ASN A 401 -8.09 23.51 5.78
CA ASN A 401 -8.86 22.64 4.90
C ASN A 401 -9.14 23.33 3.55
N VAL A 402 -9.56 24.61 3.53
CA VAL A 402 -9.77 25.39 2.29
C VAL A 402 -8.51 25.43 1.46
N MET A 403 -7.36 25.71 2.07
CA MET A 403 -6.08 25.77 1.35
C MET A 403 -5.75 24.43 0.67
N ILE A 404 -5.97 23.30 1.36
CA ILE A 404 -5.74 21.97 0.80
C ILE A 404 -6.75 21.62 -0.29
N VAL A 405 -8.02 21.98 -0.10
CA VAL A 405 -9.06 21.80 -1.12
C VAL A 405 -8.69 22.56 -2.39
N ASP A 406 -8.23 23.80 -2.28
CA ASP A 406 -7.83 24.59 -3.44
C ASP A 406 -6.60 24.03 -4.15
N LEU A 407 -5.60 23.56 -3.39
CA LEU A 407 -4.43 22.87 -3.92
C LEU A 407 -4.82 21.60 -4.70
N LEU A 408 -5.69 20.77 -4.15
CA LEU A 408 -6.17 19.55 -4.81
C LEU A 408 -7.03 19.86 -6.04
N ARG A 409 -7.87 20.91 -6.00
CA ARG A 409 -8.61 21.38 -7.17
C ARG A 409 -7.67 21.80 -8.30
N ASN A 410 -6.59 22.50 -7.97
CA ASN A 410 -5.57 22.90 -8.95
C ASN A 410 -4.84 21.67 -9.52
N ASP A 411 -4.44 20.70 -8.69
CA ASP A 411 -3.79 19.48 -9.16
C ASP A 411 -4.71 18.67 -10.07
N LEU A 412 -5.97 18.47 -9.69
CA LEU A 412 -6.96 17.75 -10.50
C LEU A 412 -7.32 18.49 -11.78
N GLY A 413 -7.32 19.83 -11.74
CA GLY A 413 -7.64 20.68 -12.91
C GLY A 413 -6.75 20.43 -14.12
N LYS A 414 -5.52 19.93 -13.93
CA LYS A 414 -4.61 19.57 -15.02
C LYS A 414 -5.14 18.40 -15.84
N TYR A 415 -5.85 17.47 -15.20
CA TYR A 415 -6.28 16.18 -15.75
C TYR A 415 -7.80 16.10 -15.97
N ALA A 416 -8.55 16.95 -15.28
CA ALA A 416 -9.99 16.96 -15.32
C ALA A 416 -10.53 17.65 -16.58
N LYS A 417 -11.69 17.19 -17.03
CA LYS A 417 -12.49 17.90 -18.00
C LYS A 417 -12.85 19.30 -17.47
N ILE A 418 -12.74 20.32 -18.31
CA ILE A 418 -13.02 21.71 -17.93
C ILE A 418 -14.42 21.81 -17.30
N GLY A 419 -14.50 22.46 -16.13
CA GLY A 419 -15.73 22.66 -15.38
C GLY A 419 -16.24 21.43 -14.60
N SER A 420 -15.54 20.28 -14.63
CA SER A 420 -15.95 19.05 -13.93
C SER A 420 -15.47 18.97 -12.48
N VAL A 421 -14.45 19.74 -12.10
CA VAL A 421 -13.96 19.76 -10.72
C VAL A 421 -15.01 20.39 -9.81
N LYS A 422 -15.51 19.61 -8.85
CA LYS A 422 -16.55 20.00 -7.88
C LYS A 422 -16.09 19.75 -6.46
N VAL A 423 -16.66 20.49 -5.52
CA VAL A 423 -16.51 20.28 -4.07
C VAL A 423 -17.93 20.03 -3.51
N PRO A 424 -18.46 18.81 -3.64
CA PRO A 424 -19.83 18.51 -3.19
C PRO A 424 -20.01 18.63 -1.68
N GLN A 425 -18.93 18.45 -0.91
CA GLN A 425 -18.93 18.62 0.54
C GLN A 425 -17.69 19.39 0.97
N LEU A 426 -17.89 20.41 1.80
CA LEU A 426 -16.85 21.22 2.42
C LEU A 426 -17.07 21.22 3.93
N PHE A 427 -16.01 20.89 4.72
CA PHE A 427 -16.03 20.85 6.18
C PHE A 427 -17.04 19.86 6.80
N ALA A 428 -17.31 18.75 6.17
CA ALA A 428 -18.17 17.72 6.74
C ALA A 428 -17.47 17.06 7.93
N ILE A 429 -18.20 16.85 9.04
CA ILE A 429 -17.69 16.09 10.18
C ILE A 429 -18.06 14.63 9.98
N GLU A 430 -17.05 13.79 9.75
CA GLU A 430 -17.18 12.33 9.67
C GLU A 430 -16.74 11.69 10.98
N SER A 431 -17.65 10.88 11.59
CA SER A 431 -17.39 10.21 12.87
C SER A 431 -16.96 8.77 12.64
N PHE A 432 -15.81 8.42 13.20
CA PHE A 432 -15.27 7.05 13.22
C PHE A 432 -15.39 6.47 14.63
N SER A 433 -14.97 5.23 14.82
CA SER A 433 -15.07 4.55 16.12
C SER A 433 -14.33 5.26 17.25
N ASN A 434 -13.24 5.93 16.95
CA ASN A 434 -12.32 6.53 17.93
C ASN A 434 -12.12 8.05 17.79
N VAL A 435 -12.53 8.66 16.67
CA VAL A 435 -12.33 10.09 16.39
C VAL A 435 -13.43 10.68 15.51
N HIS A 436 -13.53 12.01 15.53
CA HIS A 436 -14.21 12.82 14.54
C HIS A 436 -13.18 13.50 13.65
N HIS A 437 -13.40 13.51 12.34
CA HIS A 437 -12.57 14.22 11.37
C HIS A 437 -13.38 15.28 10.62
N MET A 438 -12.75 16.44 10.38
CA MET A 438 -13.25 17.40 9.39
C MET A 438 -12.75 16.98 8.00
N VAL A 439 -13.67 16.66 7.11
CA VAL A 439 -13.40 16.09 5.79
C VAL A 439 -14.05 16.96 4.71
N SER A 440 -13.32 17.26 3.66
CA SER A 440 -13.90 17.81 2.43
C SER A 440 -13.86 16.77 1.32
N THR A 441 -14.80 16.83 0.38
CA THR A 441 -14.86 15.91 -0.76
C THR A 441 -14.69 16.69 -2.04
N ILE A 442 -13.74 16.28 -2.88
CA ILE A 442 -13.50 16.86 -4.20
C ILE A 442 -13.68 15.75 -5.24
N THR A 443 -14.40 16.06 -6.32
CA THR A 443 -14.64 15.11 -7.41
C THR A 443 -14.36 15.77 -8.76
N ALA A 444 -13.98 14.95 -9.76
CA ALA A 444 -13.84 15.40 -11.13
C ALA A 444 -14.09 14.25 -12.13
N GLU A 445 -14.52 14.58 -13.35
CA GLU A 445 -14.50 13.73 -14.53
C GLU A 445 -13.14 13.93 -15.22
N LEU A 446 -12.42 12.86 -15.53
CA LEU A 446 -11.13 12.96 -16.24
C LEU A 446 -11.35 13.27 -17.73
N LYS A 447 -10.36 13.88 -18.38
CA LYS A 447 -10.31 14.00 -19.83
C LYS A 447 -10.29 12.61 -20.46
N SER A 448 -10.87 12.45 -21.63
CA SER A 448 -11.02 11.16 -22.31
C SER A 448 -9.69 10.49 -22.70
N ASP A 449 -8.65 11.27 -22.89
CA ASP A 449 -7.29 10.84 -23.24
C ASP A 449 -6.38 10.59 -22.03
N THR A 450 -6.88 10.90 -20.83
CA THR A 450 -6.09 10.83 -19.59
C THR A 450 -6.24 9.47 -18.91
N HIS A 451 -5.14 8.74 -18.83
CA HIS A 451 -5.11 7.47 -18.09
C HIS A 451 -5.03 7.73 -16.58
N PRO A 452 -5.82 7.02 -15.72
CA PRO A 452 -5.81 7.21 -14.26
C PRO A 452 -4.43 7.10 -13.61
N LEU A 453 -3.54 6.21 -14.07
CA LEU A 453 -2.15 6.13 -13.60
C LEU A 453 -1.37 7.42 -13.86
N ALA A 454 -1.58 8.10 -14.99
CA ALA A 454 -0.92 9.38 -15.26
C ALA A 454 -1.34 10.47 -14.28
N VAL A 455 -2.63 10.46 -13.87
CA VAL A 455 -3.13 11.36 -12.82
C VAL A 455 -2.47 11.05 -11.48
N LEU A 456 -2.38 9.78 -11.11
CA LEU A 456 -1.74 9.34 -9.88
C LEU A 456 -0.29 9.82 -9.82
N PHE A 457 0.51 9.53 -10.84
CA PHE A 457 1.92 9.92 -10.89
C PHE A 457 2.11 11.44 -10.86
N GLY A 458 1.36 12.18 -11.67
CA GLY A 458 1.51 13.63 -11.80
C GLY A 458 0.91 14.45 -10.65
N SER A 459 0.18 13.82 -9.72
CA SER A 459 -0.31 14.44 -8.50
C SER A 459 0.64 14.31 -7.32
N LEU A 460 1.66 13.45 -7.42
CA LEU A 460 2.68 13.26 -6.40
C LEU A 460 3.82 14.29 -6.50
N PRO A 461 4.45 14.63 -5.35
CA PRO A 461 4.03 14.31 -4.01
C PRO A 461 2.72 14.99 -3.65
N ALA A 462 1.89 14.36 -2.79
CA ALA A 462 0.60 14.91 -2.40
C ALA A 462 0.77 16.27 -1.68
N GLY A 463 -0.01 17.25 -2.08
CA GLY A 463 0.13 18.62 -1.57
C GLY A 463 -0.16 18.75 -0.08
N SER A 464 -1.16 18.00 0.44
CA SER A 464 -1.57 18.02 1.84
C SER A 464 -0.46 17.65 2.83
N ILE A 465 0.53 16.86 2.37
CA ILE A 465 1.66 16.35 3.16
C ILE A 465 3.03 16.88 2.68
N THR A 466 3.02 17.92 1.87
CA THR A 466 4.21 18.60 1.34
C THR A 466 4.20 20.07 1.70
N GLY A 467 3.32 20.85 1.08
CA GLY A 467 3.19 22.29 1.28
C GLY A 467 2.95 23.03 -0.03
N THR A 468 2.84 24.33 0.06
CA THR A 468 2.48 25.22 -1.06
C THR A 468 3.34 26.48 -1.06
N PRO A 469 3.98 26.85 -2.20
CA PRO A 469 4.09 26.15 -3.48
C PRO A 469 4.87 24.84 -3.39
N LYS A 470 4.37 23.78 -4.05
CA LYS A 470 4.84 22.41 -3.89
C LYS A 470 6.35 22.22 -4.14
N LYS A 471 6.87 22.80 -5.25
CA LYS A 471 8.31 22.71 -5.60
C LYS A 471 9.19 23.33 -4.51
N ARG A 472 8.88 24.55 -4.06
CA ARG A 472 9.66 25.22 -3.04
C ARG A 472 9.61 24.49 -1.70
N SER A 473 8.44 23.94 -1.36
CA SER A 473 8.25 23.18 -0.13
C SER A 473 9.11 21.90 -0.09
N VAL A 474 9.24 21.14 -1.19
CA VAL A 474 10.11 19.95 -1.20
C VAL A 474 11.59 20.30 -1.03
N GLU A 475 12.04 21.45 -1.55
CA GLU A 475 13.41 21.93 -1.38
C GLU A 475 13.70 22.30 0.08
N ILE A 476 12.79 23.02 0.73
CA ILE A 476 12.91 23.41 2.13
C ILE A 476 12.84 22.18 3.04
N ILE A 477 11.91 21.26 2.79
CA ILE A 477 11.82 19.99 3.54
C ILE A 477 13.13 19.21 3.45
N ALA A 478 13.72 19.08 2.28
CA ALA A 478 14.99 18.38 2.10
C ALA A 478 16.15 19.04 2.84
N GLU A 479 16.15 20.36 2.94
CA GLU A 479 17.14 21.12 3.72
C GLU A 479 16.97 20.89 5.21
N LEU A 480 15.74 21.01 5.74
CA LEU A 480 15.46 20.97 7.17
C LEU A 480 15.55 19.55 7.73
N GLU A 481 14.93 18.58 7.07
CA GLU A 481 14.90 17.20 7.56
C GLU A 481 16.21 16.45 7.33
N SER A 482 17.00 16.85 6.32
CA SER A 482 18.33 16.33 5.97
C SER A 482 18.42 14.80 5.75
N THR A 483 17.30 14.07 5.84
CA THR A 483 17.17 12.64 5.54
C THR A 483 16.00 12.37 4.62
N PRO A 484 16.14 11.37 3.73
CA PRO A 484 15.02 10.99 2.86
C PRO A 484 13.86 10.42 3.67
N ARG A 485 12.65 10.65 3.19
CA ARG A 485 11.39 10.11 3.73
C ARG A 485 11.09 8.69 3.23
N GLY A 486 11.71 8.27 2.13
CA GLY A 486 11.44 6.99 1.49
C GLY A 486 10.03 6.91 0.92
N ALA A 487 9.27 5.92 1.39
CA ALA A 487 7.87 5.75 1.02
C ALA A 487 6.92 6.67 1.79
N TYR A 488 7.30 7.14 2.99
CA TYR A 488 6.45 8.02 3.82
C TYR A 488 6.07 9.29 3.05
N CYS A 489 4.81 9.71 3.15
CA CYS A 489 4.22 10.78 2.34
C CYS A 489 4.09 10.48 0.83
N GLY A 490 4.30 9.24 0.42
CA GLY A 490 3.91 8.74 -0.89
C GLY A 490 2.49 8.18 -0.88
N THR A 491 2.23 7.19 -1.73
CA THR A 491 0.91 6.55 -1.86
C THR A 491 1.05 5.03 -2.00
N MET A 492 0.06 4.29 -1.50
CA MET A 492 -0.07 2.84 -1.66
C MET A 492 -1.52 2.49 -2.01
N GLY A 493 -1.69 1.54 -2.89
CA GLY A 493 -3.03 1.14 -3.30
C GLY A 493 -3.03 0.19 -4.49
N TYR A 494 -4.12 0.25 -5.24
CA TYR A 494 -4.28 -0.53 -6.46
C TYR A 494 -4.94 0.27 -7.57
N MET A 495 -4.66 -0.15 -8.82
CA MET A 495 -5.31 0.31 -10.03
C MET A 495 -5.69 -0.91 -10.87
N ASN A 496 -6.98 -1.17 -11.03
CA ASN A 496 -7.47 -2.16 -11.98
C ASN A 496 -7.16 -1.73 -13.41
N PHE A 497 -7.07 -2.67 -14.33
CA PHE A 497 -6.77 -2.36 -15.74
C PHE A 497 -7.90 -1.62 -16.44
N ASP A 498 -9.12 -1.65 -15.90
CA ASP A 498 -10.22 -0.80 -16.35
C ASP A 498 -10.09 0.67 -15.88
N GLY A 499 -9.03 1.00 -15.16
CA GLY A 499 -8.76 2.34 -14.62
C GLY A 499 -9.47 2.66 -13.31
N SER A 500 -10.27 1.74 -12.75
CA SER A 500 -10.79 1.91 -11.39
C SER A 500 -9.73 1.56 -10.34
N GLY A 501 -9.77 2.18 -9.16
CA GLY A 501 -8.77 1.92 -8.14
C GLY A 501 -8.89 2.80 -6.90
N GLN A 502 -8.06 2.49 -5.89
CA GLN A 502 -8.03 3.25 -4.65
C GLN A 502 -6.60 3.33 -4.11
N TRP A 503 -6.20 4.54 -3.69
CA TRP A 503 -4.86 4.88 -3.22
C TRP A 503 -4.94 5.69 -1.93
N ASN A 504 -4.12 5.34 -0.95
CA ASN A 504 -3.99 6.05 0.31
C ASN A 504 -2.88 7.10 0.27
N VAL A 505 -2.78 7.89 1.33
CA VAL A 505 -1.57 8.67 1.66
C VAL A 505 -0.73 7.85 2.64
N LEU A 506 0.56 7.64 2.37
CA LEU A 506 1.44 6.85 3.23
C LEU A 506 1.88 7.65 4.47
N ILE A 507 0.94 7.84 5.39
CA ILE A 507 1.17 8.33 6.76
C ILE A 507 0.92 7.21 7.76
N ARG A 508 1.42 7.34 8.99
CA ARG A 508 1.38 6.26 10.00
C ARG A 508 1.95 4.95 9.44
N THR A 509 3.09 5.06 8.77
CA THR A 509 3.66 4.02 7.92
C THR A 509 5.06 3.65 8.38
N LEU A 510 5.27 2.37 8.62
CA LEU A 510 6.54 1.75 8.96
C LEU A 510 7.23 1.23 7.70
N GLN A 511 8.54 1.43 7.64
CA GLN A 511 9.39 0.93 6.57
C GLN A 511 10.52 0.11 7.18
N ALA A 512 10.72 -1.12 6.73
CA ALA A 512 11.85 -1.95 7.15
C ALA A 512 12.76 -2.28 5.97
N ASN A 513 14.04 -1.96 6.11
CA ASN A 513 15.07 -2.25 5.11
C ASN A 513 16.01 -3.34 5.61
N GLY A 514 16.43 -4.24 4.72
CA GLY A 514 17.58 -5.11 4.98
C GLY A 514 18.88 -4.30 5.10
N SER A 515 19.80 -4.74 5.96
CA SER A 515 21.13 -4.11 6.05
C SER A 515 21.96 -4.41 4.80
N ALA A 516 22.57 -3.38 4.21
CA ALA A 516 23.54 -3.51 3.13
C ALA A 516 24.95 -3.92 3.61
N ASN A 517 25.18 -4.02 4.93
CA ASN A 517 26.48 -4.36 5.48
C ASN A 517 26.78 -5.86 5.38
N LYS A 518 27.93 -6.18 4.78
CA LYS A 518 28.46 -7.56 4.66
C LYS A 518 28.86 -8.18 6.01
N ASP A 519 28.88 -7.37 7.08
CA ASP A 519 29.19 -7.83 8.43
C ASP A 519 27.97 -8.45 9.09
N PHE A 520 28.16 -9.58 9.68
CA PHE A 520 27.23 -10.61 10.16
C PHE A 520 26.14 -10.19 11.17
N ASN A 521 25.95 -8.92 11.47
CA ASN A 521 24.81 -8.43 12.27
C ASN A 521 23.65 -8.04 11.34
N LYS A 522 22.78 -9.02 11.11
CA LYS A 522 21.64 -8.99 10.20
C LYS A 522 20.47 -8.16 10.74
N GLU A 523 20.72 -6.98 11.29
CA GLU A 523 19.67 -6.11 11.84
C GLU A 523 18.95 -5.37 10.71
N ARG A 524 17.61 -5.53 10.67
CA ARG A 524 16.76 -4.80 9.74
C ARG A 524 16.30 -3.50 10.39
N GLN A 525 16.70 -2.37 9.82
CA GLN A 525 16.30 -1.06 10.32
C GLN A 525 14.81 -0.80 10.04
N VAL A 526 14.09 -0.38 11.07
CA VAL A 526 12.70 0.08 11.00
C VAL A 526 12.65 1.59 11.18
N ASN A 527 11.92 2.25 10.32
CA ASN A 527 11.73 3.69 10.34
C ASN A 527 10.25 4.05 10.33
N LEU A 528 9.89 5.10 11.08
CA LEU A 528 8.56 5.69 11.18
C LEU A 528 8.72 7.21 11.17
N TRP A 529 7.80 7.94 10.56
CA TRP A 529 7.77 9.40 10.56
C TRP A 529 6.43 9.94 11.00
N ALA A 530 6.45 11.11 11.59
CA ALA A 530 5.26 11.93 11.81
C ALA A 530 5.60 13.42 11.77
N GLY A 531 4.61 14.21 11.44
CA GLY A 531 4.71 15.65 11.38
C GLY A 531 3.38 16.32 11.13
N GLY A 532 3.40 17.62 10.95
CA GLY A 532 2.25 18.45 10.69
C GLY A 532 2.52 19.53 9.66
N GLY A 533 1.47 20.16 9.16
CA GLY A 533 1.54 21.30 8.26
C GLY A 533 1.76 22.59 9.05
N ILE A 534 2.97 23.11 9.02
CA ILE A 534 3.35 24.35 9.71
C ILE A 534 2.91 25.54 8.85
N THR A 535 2.20 26.46 9.47
CA THR A 535 1.80 27.77 8.92
C THR A 535 2.34 28.90 9.79
N VAL A 536 2.21 30.15 9.39
CA VAL A 536 2.63 31.31 10.19
C VAL A 536 1.91 31.39 11.56
N ALA A 537 0.72 30.81 11.68
CA ALA A 537 -0.07 30.78 12.91
C ALA A 537 0.22 29.56 13.80
N SER A 538 1.10 28.65 13.39
CA SER A 538 1.42 27.44 14.15
C SER A 538 2.24 27.76 15.42
N ASP A 539 1.93 27.06 16.50
CA ASP A 539 2.67 27.07 17.76
C ASP A 539 3.61 25.84 17.83
N CYS A 540 4.86 26.03 18.20
CA CYS A 540 5.87 24.98 18.16
C CYS A 540 5.58 23.84 19.12
N ASP A 541 5.14 24.14 20.35
CA ASP A 541 4.87 23.12 21.37
C ASP A 541 3.65 22.28 20.98
N ALA A 542 2.62 22.93 20.42
CA ALA A 542 1.42 22.25 19.93
C ALA A 542 1.76 21.32 18.74
N GLU A 543 2.53 21.79 17.75
CA GLU A 543 2.92 20.99 16.60
C GLU A 543 3.86 19.82 16.98
N TYR A 544 4.77 20.05 17.93
CA TYR A 544 5.61 18.97 18.48
C TYR A 544 4.77 17.90 19.18
N GLN A 545 3.82 18.32 20.01
CA GLN A 545 2.91 17.39 20.70
C GLN A 545 2.05 16.61 19.69
N GLU A 546 1.55 17.26 18.65
CA GLU A 546 0.81 16.61 17.58
C GLU A 546 1.64 15.51 16.86
N CYS A 547 2.96 15.76 16.65
CA CYS A 547 3.87 14.71 16.14
C CYS A 547 3.91 13.49 17.07
N LEU A 548 4.03 13.71 18.38
CA LEU A 548 4.07 12.62 19.37
C LEU A 548 2.74 11.86 19.42
N ASP A 549 1.61 12.55 19.37
CA ASP A 549 0.28 11.95 19.40
C ASP A 549 0.02 11.09 18.17
N LYS A 550 0.49 11.51 16.99
CA LYS A 550 0.35 10.76 15.73
C LYS A 550 1.09 9.42 15.73
N VAL A 551 2.21 9.31 16.45
CA VAL A 551 2.99 8.05 16.51
C VAL A 551 2.81 7.30 17.82
N GLY A 552 2.34 7.93 18.88
CA GLY A 552 2.29 7.38 20.24
C GLY A 552 1.61 6.02 20.32
N ASN A 553 0.46 5.88 19.66
CA ASN A 553 -0.27 4.61 19.61
C ASN A 553 0.53 3.50 18.89
N LEU A 554 1.19 3.82 17.76
CA LEU A 554 2.01 2.86 17.03
C LEU A 554 3.23 2.43 17.84
N LEU A 555 3.94 3.39 18.45
CA LEU A 555 5.10 3.14 19.29
C LEU A 555 4.72 2.28 20.52
N ALA A 556 3.59 2.58 21.15
CA ALA A 556 3.08 1.82 22.30
C ALA A 556 2.77 0.36 21.93
N VAL A 557 2.19 0.12 20.75
CA VAL A 557 1.90 -1.24 20.25
C VAL A 557 3.18 -1.99 19.93
N LEU A 558 4.16 -1.36 19.29
CA LEU A 558 5.45 -1.96 18.95
C LEU A 558 6.27 -2.32 20.18
N ALA A 559 6.22 -1.51 21.24
CA ALA A 559 6.98 -1.71 22.48
C ALA A 559 6.36 -2.76 23.42
N LYS A 560 5.13 -3.22 23.16
CA LYS A 560 4.48 -4.22 24.04
C LYS A 560 5.01 -5.62 23.77
N LYS A 561 5.30 -6.38 24.86
CA LYS A 561 5.33 -7.84 24.83
C LYS A 561 3.87 -8.33 24.70
N VAL A 562 3.51 -8.92 23.60
CA VAL A 562 2.18 -9.55 23.42
C VAL A 562 2.24 -11.02 23.84
#